data_bb30b338704fd2ccffa8697be545a555
#
_entry.id   bb30b338704fd2ccffa8697be545a555
#
_cell.length_a   1.000
_cell.length_b   1.000
_cell.length_c   1.000
_cell.angle_alpha   90.00
_cell.angle_beta   90.00
_cell.angle_gamma   90.00
#
_symmetry.space_group_name_H-M   'P 1'
#
loop_
_entity.id
_entity.type
_entity.pdbx_description
1 polymer ?
#
loop_
_entity_poly.entity_id
_entity_poly.type
_entity_poly.pdbx_seq_one_letter_code
_entity_poly.pdbx_strand_id
1 'polypeptide(L)'
;DASEYIATEAARAINDDLSIVEGLPSLAAMLNQSKFNSEPLMRRAINAALRIGDEASLNSLVNYAKRNDISDALRTEALATLATWATPSVLDRVDGRYRGKIQRDPAQLNEIVKANAGIFINSKNVQTSVAGIKLVSKLGLKDFNQSLTALFNSSKSTEVKTALIQALAQLGASDISKIVERGLADNQADV
;
A
#
# COMPACT_ATOMS: atom_id res chain seq x y z
N ASP A 1 1.83 -23.41 -13.54
CA ASP A 1 0.88 -24.49 -13.31
C ASP A 1 -0.55 -24.04 -13.62
N ALA A 2 -1.43 -25.01 -13.92
CA ALA A 2 -2.85 -24.72 -14.17
C ALA A 2 -3.66 -24.64 -12.85
N SER A 3 -3.13 -25.20 -11.75
CA SER A 3 -3.78 -25.28 -10.45
C SER A 3 -3.36 -24.14 -9.55
N GLU A 4 -4.32 -23.35 -9.05
CA GLU A 4 -4.07 -22.30 -8.06
C GLU A 4 -3.56 -22.87 -6.73
N TYR A 5 -4.01 -24.06 -6.35
CA TYR A 5 -3.51 -24.76 -5.17
C TYR A 5 -2.01 -25.04 -5.27
N ILE A 6 -1.56 -25.65 -6.38
CA ILE A 6 -0.13 -25.94 -6.59
C ILE A 6 0.68 -24.65 -6.68
N ALA A 7 0.17 -23.61 -7.35
CA ALA A 7 0.82 -22.30 -7.38
C ALA A 7 0.96 -21.68 -5.98
N THR A 8 -0.05 -21.85 -5.11
CA THR A 8 -0.01 -21.37 -3.73
C THR A 8 1.04 -22.11 -2.90
N GLU A 9 1.14 -23.44 -3.03
CA GLU A 9 2.16 -24.22 -2.32
C GLU A 9 3.57 -23.91 -2.83
N ALA A 10 3.74 -23.73 -4.14
CA ALA A 10 5.01 -23.25 -4.71
C ALA A 10 5.39 -21.85 -4.17
N ALA A 11 4.42 -20.94 -4.06
CA ALA A 11 4.65 -19.63 -3.48
C ALA A 11 5.09 -19.71 -1.99
N ARG A 12 4.53 -20.65 -1.22
CA ARG A 12 4.98 -20.92 0.16
C ARG A 12 6.42 -21.39 0.19
N ALA A 13 6.79 -22.36 -0.64
CA ALA A 13 8.14 -22.86 -0.73
C ALA A 13 9.15 -21.74 -1.07
N ILE A 14 8.82 -20.88 -2.06
CA ILE A 14 9.69 -19.78 -2.50
C ILE A 14 9.80 -18.68 -1.43
N ASN A 15 8.67 -18.25 -0.85
CA ASN A 15 8.67 -17.13 0.09
C ASN A 15 9.13 -17.51 1.49
N ASP A 16 8.65 -18.66 2.00
CA ASP A 16 8.84 -19.06 3.40
C ASP A 16 10.19 -19.78 3.59
N ASP A 17 10.75 -20.34 2.53
CA ASP A 17 12.09 -20.93 2.50
C ASP A 17 13.09 -20.03 1.74
N LEU A 18 14.06 -19.47 2.46
CA LEU A 18 15.08 -18.59 1.88
C LEU A 18 16.06 -19.30 0.93
N SER A 19 16.01 -20.63 0.83
CA SER A 19 16.90 -21.40 -0.06
C SER A 19 16.50 -21.28 -1.55
N ILE A 20 15.30 -20.77 -1.85
CA ILE A 20 14.77 -20.69 -3.24
C ILE A 20 14.67 -19.21 -3.69
N VAL A 21 15.75 -18.46 -3.52
CA VAL A 21 15.80 -17.02 -3.87
C VAL A 21 15.58 -16.81 -5.38
N GLU A 22 16.04 -17.72 -6.22
CA GLU A 22 15.90 -17.68 -7.67
C GLU A 22 14.44 -17.74 -8.14
N GLY A 23 13.53 -18.23 -7.29
CA GLY A 23 12.09 -18.25 -7.55
C GLY A 23 11.38 -16.92 -7.34
N LEU A 24 11.99 -15.96 -6.64
CA LEU A 24 11.37 -14.68 -6.30
C LEU A 24 10.88 -13.90 -7.54
N PRO A 25 11.63 -13.78 -8.65
CA PRO A 25 11.14 -13.06 -9.83
C PRO A 25 9.88 -13.69 -10.42
N SER A 26 9.81 -15.01 -10.49
CA SER A 26 8.64 -15.74 -10.98
C SER A 26 7.43 -15.54 -10.06
N LEU A 27 7.65 -15.50 -8.75
CA LEU A 27 6.60 -15.24 -7.77
C LEU A 27 6.10 -13.80 -7.86
N ALA A 28 6.98 -12.80 -7.94
CA ALA A 28 6.60 -11.40 -8.09
C ALA A 28 5.84 -11.14 -9.40
N ALA A 29 6.19 -11.84 -10.49
CA ALA A 29 5.51 -11.74 -11.78
C ALA A 29 4.02 -12.14 -11.71
N MET A 30 3.59 -12.87 -10.65
CA MET A 30 2.18 -13.20 -10.42
C MET A 30 1.30 -11.95 -10.23
N LEU A 31 1.87 -10.80 -9.85
CA LEU A 31 1.14 -9.53 -9.75
C LEU A 31 0.60 -9.04 -11.12
N ASN A 32 1.23 -9.45 -12.21
CA ASN A 32 0.92 -8.98 -13.57
C ASN A 32 -0.10 -9.88 -14.32
N GLN A 33 -0.67 -10.87 -13.63
CA GLN A 33 -1.66 -11.79 -14.22
C GLN A 33 -3.00 -11.72 -13.46
N SER A 34 -4.07 -12.23 -14.09
CA SER A 34 -5.42 -12.26 -13.52
C SER A 34 -5.95 -13.69 -13.28
N LYS A 35 -5.13 -14.71 -13.58
CA LYS A 35 -5.53 -16.10 -13.52
C LYS A 35 -5.83 -16.58 -12.10
N PHE A 36 -5.05 -16.09 -11.12
CA PHE A 36 -5.14 -16.49 -9.73
C PHE A 36 -5.30 -15.27 -8.82
N ASN A 37 -6.16 -15.40 -7.81
CA ASN A 37 -6.45 -14.35 -6.83
C ASN A 37 -6.44 -14.88 -5.39
N SER A 38 -5.92 -16.08 -5.16
CA SER A 38 -5.75 -16.65 -3.83
C SER A 38 -4.96 -15.69 -2.93
N GLU A 39 -5.54 -15.27 -1.82
CA GLU A 39 -4.91 -14.32 -0.91
C GLU A 39 -3.56 -14.81 -0.38
N PRO A 40 -3.39 -16.08 0.04
CA PRO A 40 -2.09 -16.62 0.45
C PRO A 40 -1.01 -16.55 -0.65
N LEU A 41 -1.39 -16.76 -1.90
CA LEU A 41 -0.48 -16.66 -3.05
C LEU A 41 -0.10 -15.19 -3.29
N MET A 42 -1.10 -14.31 -3.41
CA MET A 42 -0.86 -12.92 -3.79
C MET A 42 -0.13 -12.11 -2.72
N ARG A 43 -0.36 -12.40 -1.42
CA ARG A 43 0.46 -11.80 -0.34
C ARG A 43 1.94 -12.15 -0.47
N ARG A 44 2.26 -13.37 -0.90
CA ARG A 44 3.64 -13.78 -1.15
C ARG A 44 4.23 -13.15 -2.41
N ALA A 45 3.40 -12.95 -3.46
CA ALA A 45 3.81 -12.21 -4.65
C ALA A 45 4.14 -10.74 -4.35
N ILE A 46 3.29 -10.07 -3.54
CA ILE A 46 3.53 -8.72 -3.03
C ILE A 46 4.85 -8.65 -2.24
N ASN A 47 5.05 -9.61 -1.35
CA ASN A 47 6.27 -9.67 -0.55
C ASN A 47 7.52 -10.00 -1.39
N ALA A 48 7.40 -10.85 -2.39
CA ALA A 48 8.49 -11.13 -3.33
C ALA A 48 8.92 -9.87 -4.09
N ALA A 49 7.96 -9.09 -4.60
CA ALA A 49 8.23 -7.79 -5.23
C ALA A 49 8.96 -6.84 -4.28
N LEU A 50 8.52 -6.76 -3.00
CA LEU A 50 9.20 -5.96 -1.97
C LEU A 50 10.65 -6.44 -1.74
N ARG A 51 10.89 -7.73 -1.72
CA ARG A 51 12.25 -8.30 -1.48
C ARG A 51 13.20 -8.06 -2.65
N ILE A 52 12.72 -8.20 -3.89
CA ILE A 52 13.48 -7.87 -5.11
C ILE A 52 13.82 -6.38 -5.11
N GLY A 53 12.81 -5.52 -5.00
CA GLY A 53 12.97 -4.10 -4.78
C GLY A 53 13.50 -3.30 -5.97
N ASP A 54 13.47 -3.84 -7.17
CA ASP A 54 13.80 -3.14 -8.41
C ASP A 54 12.63 -2.31 -8.95
N GLU A 55 12.89 -1.51 -9.98
CA GLU A 55 11.89 -0.65 -10.61
C GLU A 55 10.72 -1.44 -11.21
N ALA A 56 11.01 -2.58 -11.82
CA ALA A 56 9.98 -3.42 -12.43
C ALA A 56 9.01 -3.96 -11.37
N SER A 57 9.53 -4.41 -10.23
CA SER A 57 8.75 -4.86 -9.08
C SER A 57 7.93 -3.73 -8.46
N LEU A 58 8.51 -2.53 -8.34
CA LEU A 58 7.79 -1.34 -7.86
C LEU A 58 6.61 -0.98 -8.76
N ASN A 59 6.82 -0.93 -10.06
CA ASN A 59 5.77 -0.66 -11.06
C ASN A 59 4.68 -1.74 -11.04
N SER A 60 5.07 -3.01 -10.95
CA SER A 60 4.12 -4.13 -10.85
C SER A 60 3.25 -4.01 -9.61
N LEU A 61 3.82 -3.64 -8.47
CA LEU A 61 3.08 -3.47 -7.21
C LEU A 61 2.10 -2.28 -7.27
N VAL A 62 2.52 -1.14 -7.84
CA VAL A 62 1.64 0.02 -8.05
C VAL A 62 0.50 -0.32 -8.99
N ASN A 63 0.78 -1.01 -10.11
CA ASN A 63 -0.25 -1.44 -11.06
C ASN A 63 -1.21 -2.45 -10.42
N TYR A 64 -0.71 -3.36 -9.62
CA TYR A 64 -1.54 -4.30 -8.86
C TYR A 64 -2.50 -3.57 -7.90
N ALA A 65 -2.01 -2.58 -7.14
CA ALA A 65 -2.84 -1.77 -6.24
C ALA A 65 -3.95 -0.98 -6.97
N LYS A 66 -3.79 -0.68 -8.25
CA LYS A 66 -4.81 0.03 -9.07
C LYS A 66 -5.92 -0.90 -9.57
N ARG A 67 -5.74 -2.20 -9.55
CA ARG A 67 -6.70 -3.16 -10.09
C ARG A 67 -8.02 -3.14 -9.31
N ASN A 68 -9.13 -3.30 -10.04
CA ASN A 68 -10.48 -3.36 -9.46
C ASN A 68 -11.05 -4.80 -9.47
N ASP A 69 -10.33 -5.74 -10.04
CA ASP A 69 -10.69 -7.15 -10.16
C ASP A 69 -10.08 -8.03 -9.05
N ILE A 70 -9.43 -7.42 -8.06
CA ILE A 70 -8.87 -8.08 -6.89
C ILE A 70 -9.55 -7.59 -5.59
N SER A 71 -9.40 -8.34 -4.51
CA SER A 71 -9.98 -7.97 -3.23
C SER A 71 -9.38 -6.66 -2.68
N ASP A 72 -10.19 -5.89 -1.97
CA ASP A 72 -9.73 -4.65 -1.32
C ASP A 72 -8.66 -4.94 -0.26
N ALA A 73 -8.68 -6.11 0.38
CA ALA A 73 -7.65 -6.54 1.32
C ALA A 73 -6.27 -6.63 0.63
N LEU A 74 -6.20 -7.19 -0.57
CA LEU A 74 -4.96 -7.28 -1.35
C LEU A 74 -4.52 -5.91 -1.89
N ARG A 75 -5.46 -5.05 -2.29
CA ARG A 75 -5.14 -3.67 -2.67
C ARG A 75 -4.53 -2.89 -1.51
N THR A 76 -5.15 -3.01 -0.34
CA THR A 76 -4.67 -2.37 0.91
C THR A 76 -3.29 -2.90 1.31
N GLU A 77 -3.05 -4.21 1.19
CA GLU A 77 -1.75 -4.81 1.45
C GLU A 77 -0.66 -4.29 0.50
N ALA A 78 -0.98 -4.15 -0.78
CA ALA A 78 -0.05 -3.57 -1.76
C ALA A 78 0.30 -2.11 -1.41
N LEU A 79 -0.69 -1.29 -1.05
CA LEU A 79 -0.47 0.10 -0.63
C LEU A 79 0.34 0.20 0.68
N ALA A 80 0.06 -0.68 1.66
CA ALA A 80 0.83 -0.76 2.90
C ALA A 80 2.28 -1.19 2.66
N THR A 81 2.51 -2.05 1.68
CA THR A 81 3.85 -2.48 1.24
C THR A 81 4.60 -1.33 0.58
N LEU A 82 3.95 -0.57 -0.31
CA LEU A 82 4.53 0.65 -0.90
C LEU A 82 4.92 1.68 0.17
N ALA A 83 4.11 1.85 1.21
CA ALA A 83 4.41 2.79 2.30
C ALA A 83 5.66 2.43 3.11
N THR A 84 6.15 1.20 2.99
CA THR A 84 7.37 0.72 3.65
C THR A 84 8.47 0.31 2.67
N TRP A 85 8.31 0.57 1.38
CA TRP A 85 9.21 0.11 0.31
C TRP A 85 10.67 0.49 0.52
N ALA A 86 10.93 1.75 0.91
CA ALA A 86 12.30 2.23 1.09
C ALA A 86 12.98 1.62 2.34
N THR A 87 12.21 1.40 3.41
CA THR A 87 12.70 0.87 4.68
C THR A 87 11.70 -0.13 5.25
N PRO A 88 11.57 -1.33 4.65
CA PRO A 88 10.66 -2.33 5.17
C PRO A 88 11.08 -2.84 6.55
N SER A 89 10.14 -3.45 7.27
CA SER A 89 10.43 -4.18 8.50
C SER A 89 11.50 -5.25 8.25
N VAL A 90 12.34 -5.46 9.23
CA VAL A 90 13.29 -6.59 9.22
C VAL A 90 12.61 -7.95 9.30
N LEU A 91 11.33 -7.95 9.71
CA LEU A 91 10.49 -9.14 9.76
C LEU A 91 9.61 -9.20 8.49
N ASP A 92 9.52 -10.38 7.93
CA ASP A 92 8.68 -10.68 6.77
C ASP A 92 7.20 -10.38 7.07
N ARG A 93 6.52 -9.77 6.11
CA ARG A 93 5.10 -9.39 6.26
C ARG A 93 4.15 -10.58 6.23
N VAL A 94 4.57 -11.73 5.69
CA VAL A 94 3.74 -12.91 5.50
C VAL A 94 3.95 -13.95 6.60
N ASP A 95 5.21 -14.28 6.88
CA ASP A 95 5.58 -15.37 7.80
C ASP A 95 6.23 -14.89 9.11
N GLY A 96 6.53 -13.60 9.24
CA GLY A 96 7.13 -13.00 10.42
C GLY A 96 8.62 -13.34 10.63
N ARG A 97 9.26 -14.05 9.72
CA ARG A 97 10.67 -14.42 9.84
C ARG A 97 11.59 -13.23 9.60
N TYR A 98 12.76 -13.26 10.22
CA TYR A 98 13.79 -12.24 10.02
C TYR A 98 14.37 -12.34 8.59
N ARG A 99 14.34 -11.22 7.85
CA ARG A 99 14.82 -11.10 6.47
C ARG A 99 16.01 -10.15 6.30
N GLY A 100 16.47 -9.57 7.40
CA GLY A 100 17.54 -8.59 7.36
C GLY A 100 17.04 -7.16 7.13
N LYS A 101 17.97 -6.21 7.24
CA LYS A 101 17.70 -4.79 7.05
C LYS A 101 17.80 -4.43 5.57
N ILE A 102 16.78 -3.80 5.05
CA ILE A 102 16.74 -3.25 3.69
C ILE A 102 16.61 -1.73 3.80
N GLN A 103 17.37 -1.01 2.98
CA GLN A 103 17.28 0.44 2.83
C GLN A 103 17.47 0.80 1.36
N ARG A 104 16.54 1.58 0.80
CA ARG A 104 16.53 2.01 -0.60
C ARG A 104 16.33 3.51 -0.69
N ASP A 105 16.79 4.12 -1.78
CA ASP A 105 16.45 5.51 -2.12
C ASP A 105 14.94 5.62 -2.39
N PRO A 106 14.20 6.50 -1.71
CA PRO A 106 12.78 6.70 -1.93
C PRO A 106 12.43 7.51 -3.17
N ALA A 107 13.38 8.08 -3.88
CA ALA A 107 13.13 9.05 -4.96
C ALA A 107 12.19 8.48 -6.02
N GLN A 108 12.50 7.30 -6.56
CA GLN A 108 11.69 6.65 -7.58
C GLN A 108 10.30 6.26 -7.08
N LEU A 109 10.20 5.75 -5.84
CA LEU A 109 8.93 5.48 -5.19
C LEU A 109 8.06 6.74 -5.12
N ASN A 110 8.63 7.85 -4.68
CA ASN A 110 7.92 9.12 -4.54
C ASN A 110 7.36 9.60 -5.87
N GLU A 111 8.14 9.55 -6.95
CA GLU A 111 7.69 9.95 -8.29
C GLU A 111 6.53 9.08 -8.79
N ILE A 112 6.65 7.76 -8.68
CA ILE A 112 5.62 6.83 -9.13
C ILE A 112 4.35 6.98 -8.28
N VAL A 113 4.48 7.14 -6.96
CA VAL A 113 3.33 7.33 -6.09
C VAL A 113 2.66 8.67 -6.33
N LYS A 114 3.41 9.77 -6.51
CA LYS A 114 2.84 11.08 -6.88
C LYS A 114 1.96 10.99 -8.11
N ALA A 115 2.42 10.30 -9.15
CA ALA A 115 1.66 10.14 -10.40
C ALA A 115 0.36 9.33 -10.23
N ASN A 116 0.23 8.50 -9.18
CA ASN A 116 -0.87 7.56 -9.01
C ASN A 116 -1.73 7.80 -7.75
N ALA A 117 -1.27 8.60 -6.80
CA ALA A 117 -1.88 8.77 -5.48
C ALA A 117 -3.36 9.21 -5.56
N GLY A 118 -3.72 10.05 -6.54
CA GLY A 118 -5.11 10.47 -6.75
C GLY A 118 -6.09 9.31 -6.93
N ILE A 119 -5.64 8.20 -7.54
CA ILE A 119 -6.47 6.99 -7.73
C ILE A 119 -6.76 6.33 -6.38
N PHE A 120 -5.76 6.30 -5.49
CA PHE A 120 -5.86 5.62 -4.21
C PHE A 120 -6.64 6.44 -3.19
N ILE A 121 -6.31 7.73 -3.01
CA ILE A 121 -6.97 8.61 -2.03
C ILE A 121 -8.45 8.82 -2.34
N ASN A 122 -8.85 8.82 -3.62
CA ASN A 122 -10.23 8.99 -4.06
C ASN A 122 -10.95 7.64 -4.31
N SER A 123 -10.42 6.53 -3.79
CA SER A 123 -11.08 5.23 -3.92
C SER A 123 -12.46 5.26 -3.27
N LYS A 124 -13.45 4.63 -3.94
CA LYS A 124 -14.78 4.42 -3.35
C LYS A 124 -14.76 3.43 -2.18
N ASN A 125 -13.78 2.55 -2.14
CA ASN A 125 -13.57 1.66 -1.00
C ASN A 125 -12.85 2.42 0.11
N VAL A 126 -13.44 2.45 1.30
CA VAL A 126 -12.94 3.19 2.47
C VAL A 126 -11.54 2.71 2.88
N GLN A 127 -11.30 1.42 2.95
CA GLN A 127 -10.01 0.86 3.37
C GLN A 127 -8.90 1.21 2.38
N THR A 128 -9.18 1.11 1.08
CA THR A 128 -8.22 1.50 0.03
C THR A 128 -7.94 3.01 0.08
N SER A 129 -8.96 3.85 0.29
CA SER A 129 -8.79 5.30 0.45
C SER A 129 -7.92 5.62 1.66
N VAL A 130 -8.22 5.04 2.82
CA VAL A 130 -7.40 5.19 4.04
C VAL A 130 -5.96 4.73 3.82
N ALA A 131 -5.74 3.61 3.13
CA ALA A 131 -4.39 3.13 2.83
C ALA A 131 -3.64 4.08 1.88
N GLY A 132 -4.33 4.64 0.88
CA GLY A 132 -3.78 5.66 -0.02
C GLY A 132 -3.40 6.96 0.71
N ILE A 133 -4.25 7.44 1.60
CA ILE A 133 -3.99 8.62 2.45
C ILE A 133 -2.76 8.37 3.33
N LYS A 134 -2.68 7.21 4.00
CA LYS A 134 -1.52 6.82 4.82
C LYS A 134 -0.23 6.71 3.99
N LEU A 135 -0.32 6.19 2.77
CA LEU A 135 0.82 6.12 1.85
C LEU A 135 1.37 7.51 1.54
N VAL A 136 0.51 8.45 1.12
CA VAL A 136 0.87 9.84 0.82
C VAL A 136 1.51 10.52 2.03
N SER A 137 0.92 10.36 3.21
CA SER A 137 1.42 10.91 4.47
C SER A 137 2.78 10.32 4.85
N LYS A 138 2.92 8.99 4.77
CA LYS A 138 4.15 8.28 5.12
C LYS A 138 5.34 8.68 4.24
N LEU A 139 5.07 8.97 2.95
CA LEU A 139 6.08 9.45 2.00
C LEU A 139 6.33 10.96 2.07
N GLY A 140 5.64 11.68 2.93
CA GLY A 140 5.81 13.13 3.12
C GLY A 140 5.41 13.96 1.89
N LEU A 141 4.45 13.51 1.08
CA LEU A 141 4.05 14.15 -0.16
C LEU A 141 3.15 15.38 0.09
N LYS A 142 3.76 16.49 0.52
CA LYS A 142 3.08 17.74 0.90
C LYS A 142 2.26 18.36 -0.23
N ASP A 143 2.59 18.07 -1.48
CA ASP A 143 1.85 18.56 -2.66
C ASP A 143 0.38 18.11 -2.65
N PHE A 144 0.04 17.09 -1.86
CA PHE A 144 -1.32 16.59 -1.72
C PHE A 144 -2.15 17.28 -0.63
N ASN A 145 -1.58 18.22 0.16
CA ASN A 145 -2.31 18.88 1.25
C ASN A 145 -3.64 19.48 0.79
N GLN A 146 -3.66 20.17 -0.33
CA GLN A 146 -4.91 20.77 -0.88
C GLN A 146 -5.94 19.68 -1.24
N SER A 147 -5.52 18.61 -1.91
CA SER A 147 -6.41 17.50 -2.29
C SER A 147 -6.96 16.77 -1.09
N LEU A 148 -6.12 16.54 -0.05
CA LEU A 148 -6.53 15.90 1.19
C LEU A 148 -7.51 16.78 1.98
N THR A 149 -7.30 18.10 2.04
CA THR A 149 -8.23 19.05 2.65
C THR A 149 -9.58 19.07 1.91
N ALA A 150 -9.56 19.06 0.58
CA ALA A 150 -10.80 18.98 -0.21
C ALA A 150 -11.57 17.68 0.05
N LEU A 151 -10.85 16.55 0.15
CA LEU A 151 -11.45 15.27 0.46
C LEU A 151 -12.03 15.24 1.88
N PHE A 152 -11.36 15.84 2.88
CA PHE A 152 -11.88 15.98 4.25
C PHE A 152 -13.24 16.70 4.26
N ASN A 153 -13.37 17.80 3.51
CA ASN A 153 -14.60 18.57 3.44
C ASN A 153 -15.76 17.85 2.75
N SER A 154 -15.47 16.90 1.86
CA SER A 154 -16.47 16.16 1.07
C SER A 154 -16.78 14.76 1.58
N SER A 155 -15.87 14.15 2.35
CA SER A 155 -16.03 12.79 2.86
C SER A 155 -17.16 12.69 3.90
N LYS A 156 -17.92 11.60 3.81
CA LYS A 156 -18.93 11.21 4.82
C LYS A 156 -18.45 10.05 5.71
N SER A 157 -17.30 9.48 5.42
CA SER A 157 -16.74 8.36 6.21
C SER A 157 -15.90 8.89 7.36
N THR A 158 -16.24 8.52 8.57
CA THR A 158 -15.48 8.80 9.79
C THR A 158 -14.04 8.30 9.69
N GLU A 159 -13.85 7.06 9.22
CA GLU A 159 -12.53 6.45 9.06
C GLU A 159 -11.64 7.25 8.10
N VAL A 160 -12.23 7.71 6.97
CA VAL A 160 -11.50 8.54 6.00
C VAL A 160 -11.17 9.90 6.60
N LYS A 161 -12.12 10.56 7.28
CA LYS A 161 -11.87 11.85 7.93
C LYS A 161 -10.76 11.75 8.99
N THR A 162 -10.81 10.73 9.84
CA THR A 162 -9.77 10.47 10.85
C THR A 162 -8.39 10.29 10.20
N ALA A 163 -8.30 9.48 9.15
CA ALA A 163 -7.06 9.29 8.41
C ALA A 163 -6.55 10.61 7.77
N LEU A 164 -7.46 11.45 7.27
CA LEU A 164 -7.13 12.74 6.67
C LEU A 164 -6.60 13.73 7.70
N ILE A 165 -7.21 13.82 8.90
CA ILE A 165 -6.71 14.68 9.99
C ILE A 165 -5.27 14.26 10.35
N GLN A 166 -5.04 12.96 10.55
CA GLN A 166 -3.72 12.43 10.88
C GLN A 166 -2.69 12.72 9.78
N ALA A 167 -3.08 12.51 8.52
CA ALA A 167 -2.21 12.76 7.38
C ALA A 167 -1.85 14.23 7.22
N LEU A 168 -2.83 15.13 7.31
CA LEU A 168 -2.64 16.58 7.19
C LEU A 168 -1.79 17.12 8.34
N ALA A 169 -1.96 16.61 9.57
CA ALA A 169 -1.11 16.94 10.70
C ALA A 169 0.35 16.50 10.45
N GLN A 170 0.55 15.27 9.99
CA GLN A 170 1.90 14.74 9.70
C GLN A 170 2.57 15.48 8.54
N LEU A 171 1.83 15.91 7.53
CA LEU A 171 2.34 16.68 6.38
C LEU A 171 2.55 18.16 6.70
N GLY A 172 2.13 18.65 7.87
CA GLY A 172 2.26 20.04 8.30
C GLY A 172 1.38 20.99 7.48
N ALA A 173 0.12 20.63 7.24
CA ALA A 173 -0.82 21.48 6.52
C ALA A 173 -1.05 22.78 7.30
N SER A 174 -1.03 23.92 6.61
CA SER A 174 -1.13 25.26 7.25
C SER A 174 -2.47 25.54 7.93
N ASP A 175 -3.52 24.84 7.51
CA ASP A 175 -4.90 24.98 8.00
C ASP A 175 -5.30 23.86 8.98
N ILE A 176 -4.35 23.10 9.50
CA ILE A 176 -4.60 21.93 10.35
C ILE A 176 -5.46 22.27 11.57
N SER A 177 -5.25 23.43 12.23
CA SER A 177 -6.05 23.84 13.39
C SER A 177 -7.55 23.93 13.05
N LYS A 178 -7.88 24.54 11.91
CA LYS A 178 -9.28 24.63 11.44
C LYS A 178 -9.86 23.28 11.09
N ILE A 179 -9.04 22.36 10.56
CA ILE A 179 -9.47 21.00 10.21
C ILE A 179 -9.77 20.21 11.48
N VAL A 180 -8.92 20.32 12.50
CA VAL A 180 -9.15 19.69 13.81
C VAL A 180 -10.40 20.25 14.49
N GLU A 181 -10.60 21.57 14.51
CA GLU A 181 -11.82 22.21 15.05
C GLU A 181 -13.10 21.66 14.38
N ARG A 182 -13.07 21.49 13.05
CA ARG A 182 -14.19 20.90 12.32
C ARG A 182 -14.39 19.42 12.64
N GLY A 183 -13.30 18.66 12.82
CA GLY A 183 -13.35 17.28 13.26
C GLY A 183 -13.98 17.13 14.64
N LEU A 184 -13.60 18.00 15.59
CA LEU A 184 -14.18 18.02 16.94
C LEU A 184 -15.67 18.44 16.94
N ALA A 185 -16.10 19.23 15.97
CA ALA A 185 -17.49 19.63 15.81
C ALA A 185 -18.31 18.63 14.98
N ASP A 186 -17.71 17.56 14.47
CA ASP A 186 -18.42 16.52 13.71
C ASP A 186 -19.33 15.72 14.65
N ASN A 187 -20.55 15.43 14.18
CA ASN A 187 -21.51 14.66 15.00
C ASN A 187 -21.18 13.19 15.14
N GLN A 188 -20.11 12.74 14.49
CA GLN A 188 -19.62 11.35 14.58
C GLN A 188 -18.51 11.31 15.64
N ALA A 189 -18.73 10.56 16.73
CA ALA A 189 -17.87 10.54 17.90
C ALA A 189 -16.39 10.17 17.65
N ASP A 190 -16.10 9.55 16.51
CA ASP A 190 -14.77 9.03 16.19
C ASP A 190 -13.97 9.91 15.19
N VAL A 191 -14.47 11.09 14.82
CA VAL A 191 -13.77 12.07 13.98
C VAL A 191 -13.00 13.05 14.86
#